data_ef3399c838b22a7cd78f594f226b4a8c
#
_entry.id   ef3399c838b22a7cd78f594f226b4a8c
#
_cell.length_a   1.000
_cell.length_b   1.000
_cell.length_c   1.000
_cell.angle_alpha   90.00
_cell.angle_beta   90.00
_cell.angle_gamma   90.00
#
_symmetry.space_group_name_H-M   'P 1'
#
loop_
_entity.id
_entity.type
_entity.pdbx_description
1 polymer ?
#
loop_
_entity_poly.entity_id
_entity_poly.type
_entity_poly.pdbx_seq_one_letter_code
_entity_poly.pdbx_strand_id
1 'polypeptide(L)'
;MSEQETVIVETVGSVKKQITQRVGFLLMDQFTLVSLSSAIDPLRVANSLSDSELYRWCLIGAGESEQASSDGVRVKLDHTLTDDVELDLVIVVGGIDIEQSVTKADLSWLRKQAQRGAQMGALCTGSYALASAGLLNGYECSAHWDCLTLLTEQFPGIDFNTHLYTIDRDRLTCTCLLYTSDAADE
;
A
#
# COMPACT_ATOMS: atom_id res chain seq x y z
N MET A 1 68.14 -4.61 4.65
CA MET A 1 67.16 -4.62 5.74
C MET A 1 66.10 -3.60 5.33
N SER A 2 65.03 -4.08 4.76
CA SER A 2 63.89 -3.27 4.32
C SER A 2 62.68 -3.66 5.19
N GLU A 3 62.26 -2.70 6.03
CA GLU A 3 61.04 -2.83 6.81
C GLU A 3 59.84 -2.75 5.92
N GLN A 4 59.03 -3.82 5.88
CA GLN A 4 57.71 -3.81 5.26
C GLN A 4 56.71 -3.27 6.28
N GLU A 5 56.21 -2.06 6.06
CA GLU A 5 55.07 -1.51 6.78
C GLU A 5 53.79 -2.25 6.34
N THR A 6 53.24 -3.01 7.27
CA THR A 6 51.92 -3.66 7.12
C THR A 6 50.84 -2.62 7.39
N VAL A 7 50.22 -2.12 6.34
CA VAL A 7 49.03 -1.27 6.49
C VAL A 7 47.85 -2.12 6.89
N ILE A 8 47.44 -2.02 8.14
CA ILE A 8 46.18 -2.60 8.63
C ILE A 8 45.04 -1.67 8.20
N VAL A 9 44.31 -2.07 7.18
CA VAL A 9 43.06 -1.41 6.81
C VAL A 9 41.97 -1.89 7.76
N GLU A 10 41.71 -1.11 8.80
CA GLU A 10 40.52 -1.30 9.65
C GLU A 10 39.27 -0.93 8.83
N THR A 11 38.59 -1.94 8.32
CA THR A 11 37.26 -1.78 7.72
C THR A 11 36.27 -1.68 8.87
N VAL A 12 36.05 -0.47 9.39
CA VAL A 12 34.94 -0.19 10.31
C VAL A 12 33.67 -0.10 9.45
N GLY A 13 33.13 -1.26 9.12
CA GLY A 13 31.79 -1.39 8.60
C GLY A 13 30.79 -1.14 9.71
N SER A 14 30.26 0.09 9.82
CA SER A 14 29.05 0.31 10.61
C SER A 14 27.91 -0.45 9.91
N VAL A 15 27.55 -1.61 10.43
CA VAL A 15 26.34 -2.34 10.04
C VAL A 15 25.17 -1.43 10.41
N LYS A 16 24.68 -0.63 9.45
CA LYS A 16 23.40 0.05 9.59
C LYS A 16 22.38 -1.06 9.84
N LYS A 17 21.79 -1.07 11.03
CA LYS A 17 20.69 -1.98 11.35
C LYS A 17 19.61 -1.73 10.32
N GLN A 18 19.45 -2.66 9.38
CA GLN A 18 18.45 -2.56 8.34
C GLN A 18 17.09 -2.79 9.00
N ILE A 19 16.22 -1.79 8.90
CA ILE A 19 14.89 -1.86 9.49
C ILE A 19 13.97 -2.48 8.44
N THR A 20 13.37 -3.62 8.76
CA THR A 20 12.34 -4.25 7.91
C THR A 20 11.09 -3.39 7.94
N GLN A 21 10.63 -2.94 6.77
CA GLN A 21 9.37 -2.19 6.64
C GLN A 21 8.17 -3.13 6.69
N ARG A 22 7.22 -2.86 7.58
CA ARG A 22 6.00 -3.65 7.78
C ARG A 22 4.87 -3.05 6.95
N VAL A 23 4.38 -3.79 5.97
CA VAL A 23 3.34 -3.34 5.02
C VAL A 23 2.05 -4.11 5.28
N GLY A 24 0.96 -3.42 5.59
CA GLY A 24 -0.37 -4.00 5.70
C GLY A 24 -1.19 -3.72 4.44
N PHE A 25 -1.70 -4.75 3.78
CA PHE A 25 -2.65 -4.61 2.69
C PHE A 25 -4.07 -4.79 3.24
N LEU A 26 -4.82 -3.68 3.33
CA LEU A 26 -6.24 -3.73 3.69
C LEU A 26 -7.04 -4.06 2.44
N LEU A 27 -7.62 -5.26 2.41
CA LEU A 27 -8.41 -5.77 1.29
C LEU A 27 -9.88 -5.39 1.49
N MET A 28 -10.39 -4.53 0.62
CA MET A 28 -11.81 -4.20 0.59
C MET A 28 -12.61 -5.38 0.03
N ASP A 29 -13.92 -5.39 0.26
CA ASP A 29 -14.74 -6.43 -0.35
C ASP A 29 -14.66 -6.34 -1.88
N GLN A 30 -14.61 -7.50 -2.54
CA GLN A 30 -14.39 -7.62 -3.98
C GLN A 30 -13.17 -6.82 -4.49
N PHE A 31 -12.07 -6.85 -3.74
CA PHE A 31 -10.84 -6.17 -4.12
C PHE A 31 -10.28 -6.66 -5.47
N THR A 32 -9.48 -5.83 -6.13
CA THR A 32 -8.85 -6.18 -7.41
C THR A 32 -7.59 -7.02 -7.18
N LEU A 33 -7.62 -8.31 -7.55
CA LEU A 33 -6.54 -9.26 -7.30
C LEU A 33 -5.23 -8.87 -8.00
N VAL A 34 -5.30 -8.38 -9.25
CA VAL A 34 -4.12 -7.93 -9.99
C VAL A 34 -3.43 -6.76 -9.27
N SER A 35 -4.18 -5.83 -8.68
CA SER A 35 -3.60 -4.71 -7.92
C SER A 35 -2.83 -5.21 -6.69
N LEU A 36 -3.39 -6.17 -5.96
CA LEU A 36 -2.71 -6.79 -4.82
C LEU A 36 -1.43 -7.50 -5.25
N SER A 37 -1.50 -8.38 -6.25
CA SER A 37 -0.36 -9.16 -6.71
C SER A 37 0.77 -8.28 -7.27
N SER A 38 0.42 -7.24 -8.04
CA SER A 38 1.38 -6.29 -8.59
C SER A 38 2.08 -5.44 -7.52
N ALA A 39 1.45 -5.25 -6.36
CA ALA A 39 2.09 -4.55 -5.25
C ALA A 39 2.97 -5.47 -4.39
N ILE A 40 2.58 -6.72 -4.19
CA ILE A 40 3.34 -7.69 -3.39
C ILE A 40 4.58 -8.19 -4.13
N ASP A 41 4.49 -8.47 -5.43
CA ASP A 41 5.58 -9.12 -6.16
C ASP A 41 6.88 -8.30 -6.18
N PRO A 42 6.89 -6.98 -6.37
CA PRO A 42 8.10 -6.17 -6.24
C PRO A 42 8.74 -6.24 -4.84
N LEU A 43 7.94 -6.30 -3.76
CA LEU A 43 8.45 -6.44 -2.40
C LEU A 43 9.12 -7.79 -2.20
N ARG A 44 8.51 -8.85 -2.71
CA ARG A 44 9.07 -10.20 -2.73
C ARG A 44 10.40 -10.25 -3.51
N VAL A 45 10.44 -9.63 -4.70
CA VAL A 45 11.66 -9.57 -5.52
C VAL A 45 12.75 -8.79 -4.79
N ALA A 46 12.44 -7.65 -4.20
CA ALA A 46 13.40 -6.88 -3.42
C ALA A 46 14.00 -7.70 -2.26
N ASN A 47 13.17 -8.44 -1.51
CA ASN A 47 13.66 -9.36 -0.48
C ASN A 47 14.56 -10.46 -1.04
N SER A 48 14.22 -11.02 -2.23
CA SER A 48 15.01 -12.11 -2.83
C SER A 48 16.37 -11.65 -3.40
N LEU A 49 16.52 -10.37 -3.70
CA LEU A 49 17.75 -9.76 -4.18
C LEU A 49 18.61 -9.15 -3.05
N SER A 50 18.09 -9.13 -1.83
CA SER A 50 18.77 -8.59 -0.65
C SER A 50 19.27 -9.70 0.26
N ASP A 51 20.38 -9.46 0.96
CA ASP A 51 20.90 -10.35 2.01
C ASP A 51 20.07 -10.30 3.31
N SER A 52 19.05 -9.43 3.37
CA SER A 52 18.20 -9.23 4.53
C SER A 52 16.75 -8.99 4.14
N GLU A 53 15.80 -9.28 5.05
CA GLU A 53 14.39 -9.00 4.85
C GLU A 53 14.15 -7.49 4.89
N LEU A 54 13.88 -6.88 3.72
CA LEU A 54 13.59 -5.45 3.58
C LEU A 54 12.14 -5.14 3.91
N TYR A 55 11.24 -6.02 3.49
CA TYR A 55 9.79 -5.86 3.59
C TYR A 55 9.15 -7.11 4.20
N ARG A 56 8.24 -6.89 5.13
CA ARG A 56 7.33 -7.91 5.63
C ARG A 56 5.91 -7.40 5.43
N TRP A 57 5.06 -8.21 4.82
CA TRP A 57 3.68 -7.81 4.57
C TRP A 57 2.69 -8.77 5.20
N CYS A 58 1.47 -8.28 5.41
CA CYS A 58 0.33 -9.06 5.85
C CYS A 58 -0.95 -8.59 5.15
N LEU A 59 -1.89 -9.51 5.00
CA LEU A 59 -3.22 -9.28 4.42
C LEU A 59 -4.23 -9.08 5.55
N ILE A 60 -4.98 -7.98 5.47
CA ILE A 60 -5.92 -7.54 6.50
C ILE A 60 -7.28 -7.33 5.85
N GLY A 61 -8.35 -7.68 6.54
CA GLY A 61 -9.70 -7.46 6.03
C GLY A 61 -10.77 -7.50 7.12
N ALA A 62 -11.99 -7.17 6.75
CA ALA A 62 -13.14 -7.22 7.64
C ALA A 62 -13.69 -8.65 7.82
N GLY A 63 -13.34 -9.60 6.96
CA GLY A 63 -13.71 -11.01 7.06
C GLY A 63 -13.07 -11.72 8.26
N GLU A 64 -13.61 -12.87 8.64
CA GLU A 64 -13.06 -13.63 9.77
C GLU A 64 -11.74 -14.33 9.43
N SER A 65 -11.59 -14.86 8.21
CA SER A 65 -10.39 -15.63 7.82
C SER A 65 -9.99 -15.47 6.35
N GLU A 66 -10.91 -15.06 5.50
CA GLU A 66 -10.72 -14.96 4.05
C GLU A 66 -11.40 -13.71 3.50
N GLN A 67 -10.84 -13.16 2.43
CA GLN A 67 -11.45 -12.09 1.64
C GLN A 67 -11.56 -12.53 0.18
N ALA A 68 -12.74 -12.30 -0.43
CA ALA A 68 -12.95 -12.58 -1.85
C ALA A 68 -12.54 -11.38 -2.71
N SER A 69 -11.82 -11.65 -3.79
CA SER A 69 -11.57 -10.69 -4.86
C SER A 69 -12.74 -10.60 -5.83
N SER A 70 -12.74 -9.60 -6.69
CA SER A 70 -13.80 -9.36 -7.68
C SER A 70 -13.95 -10.46 -8.74
N ASP A 71 -12.91 -11.27 -8.92
CA ASP A 71 -12.90 -12.43 -9.81
C ASP A 71 -13.22 -13.76 -9.10
N GLY A 72 -13.58 -13.70 -7.81
CA GLY A 72 -14.01 -14.84 -7.00
C GLY A 72 -12.88 -15.63 -6.33
N VAL A 73 -11.61 -15.25 -6.53
CA VAL A 73 -10.49 -15.87 -5.80
C VAL A 73 -10.55 -15.46 -4.33
N ARG A 74 -10.45 -16.43 -3.44
CA ARG A 74 -10.39 -16.18 -2.00
C ARG A 74 -8.95 -16.21 -1.53
N VAL A 75 -8.57 -15.17 -0.81
CA VAL A 75 -7.26 -15.08 -0.16
C VAL A 75 -7.43 -15.17 1.35
N LYS A 76 -6.53 -15.90 1.99
CA LYS A 76 -6.49 -16.01 3.45
C LYS A 76 -5.99 -14.69 4.03
N LEU A 77 -6.67 -14.20 5.05
CA LEU A 77 -6.24 -13.05 5.84
C LEU A 77 -5.26 -13.49 6.94
N ASP A 78 -4.26 -12.65 7.19
CA ASP A 78 -3.32 -12.81 8.31
C ASP A 78 -3.88 -12.16 9.57
N HIS A 79 -4.63 -11.06 9.40
CA HIS A 79 -5.23 -10.27 10.48
C HIS A 79 -6.61 -9.75 10.11
N THR A 80 -7.37 -9.44 11.14
CA THR A 80 -8.66 -8.74 11.06
C THR A 80 -8.51 -7.27 11.52
N LEU A 81 -9.55 -6.46 11.34
CA LEU A 81 -9.56 -5.06 11.80
C LEU A 81 -9.51 -4.95 13.35
N THR A 82 -9.78 -6.03 14.08
CA THR A 82 -9.76 -6.05 15.54
C THR A 82 -8.37 -6.34 16.11
N ASP A 83 -7.47 -6.88 15.29
CA ASP A 83 -6.13 -7.23 15.72
C ASP A 83 -5.25 -5.98 15.92
N ASP A 84 -4.39 -6.05 16.93
CA ASP A 84 -3.45 -4.97 17.19
C ASP A 84 -2.15 -5.20 16.44
N VAL A 85 -2.10 -4.67 15.20
CA VAL A 85 -0.97 -4.81 14.30
C VAL A 85 -0.22 -3.48 14.19
N GLU A 86 1.09 -3.52 14.34
CA GLU A 86 1.97 -2.37 14.09
C GLU A 86 2.48 -2.39 12.65
N LEU A 87 2.19 -1.32 11.90
CA LEU A 87 2.52 -1.17 10.49
C LEU A 87 3.26 0.15 10.23
N ASP A 88 4.18 0.12 9.29
CA ASP A 88 4.90 1.30 8.82
C ASP A 88 4.22 1.90 7.58
N LEU A 89 3.53 1.05 6.80
CA LEU A 89 2.75 1.43 5.62
C LEU A 89 1.46 0.61 5.57
N VAL A 90 0.33 1.26 5.33
CA VAL A 90 -0.95 0.62 5.04
C VAL A 90 -1.34 0.94 3.60
N ILE A 91 -1.63 -0.07 2.81
CA ILE A 91 -2.12 0.06 1.43
C ILE A 91 -3.54 -0.50 1.35
N VAL A 92 -4.49 0.37 1.03
CA VAL A 92 -5.88 -0.04 0.78
C VAL A 92 -5.99 -0.56 -0.65
N VAL A 93 -6.40 -1.81 -0.81
CA VAL A 93 -6.66 -2.42 -2.12
C VAL A 93 -8.15 -2.34 -2.38
N GLY A 94 -8.55 -1.44 -3.27
CA GLY A 94 -9.95 -1.25 -3.66
C GLY A 94 -10.44 -2.30 -4.63
N GLY A 95 -11.73 -2.26 -4.90
CA GLY A 95 -12.42 -3.21 -5.75
C GLY A 95 -13.69 -2.62 -6.35
N ILE A 96 -14.61 -3.49 -6.73
CA ILE A 96 -15.92 -3.12 -7.30
C ILE A 96 -16.80 -2.53 -6.18
N ASP A 97 -17.68 -1.59 -6.55
CA ASP A 97 -18.67 -0.96 -5.66
C ASP A 97 -18.07 -0.45 -4.33
N ILE A 98 -16.90 0.19 -4.42
CA ILE A 98 -16.12 0.65 -3.25
C ILE A 98 -16.95 1.49 -2.27
N GLU A 99 -17.88 2.32 -2.77
CA GLU A 99 -18.76 3.15 -1.95
C GLU A 99 -19.61 2.33 -0.98
N GLN A 100 -20.07 1.15 -1.42
CA GLN A 100 -20.91 0.26 -0.63
C GLN A 100 -20.06 -0.67 0.27
N SER A 101 -18.83 -0.96 -0.12
CA SER A 101 -17.95 -1.88 0.58
C SER A 101 -17.25 -1.25 1.80
N VAL A 102 -17.07 0.08 1.81
CA VAL A 102 -16.41 0.78 2.90
C VAL A 102 -17.31 0.88 4.13
N THR A 103 -16.86 0.31 5.24
CA THR A 103 -17.58 0.32 6.52
C THR A 103 -17.01 1.34 7.51
N LYS A 104 -17.79 1.66 8.55
CA LYS A 104 -17.31 2.50 9.67
C LYS A 104 -16.12 1.89 10.39
N ALA A 105 -16.04 0.54 10.42
CA ALA A 105 -14.93 -0.18 11.04
C ALA A 105 -13.62 0.05 10.25
N ASP A 106 -13.67 -0.03 8.91
CA ASP A 106 -12.52 0.25 8.04
C ASP A 106 -12.00 1.67 8.25
N LEU A 107 -12.91 2.66 8.23
CA LEU A 107 -12.55 4.06 8.43
C LEU A 107 -11.93 4.32 9.80
N SER A 108 -12.47 3.70 10.85
CA SER A 108 -11.94 3.83 12.21
C SER A 108 -10.55 3.21 12.32
N TRP A 109 -10.36 2.02 11.73
CA TRP A 109 -9.08 1.32 11.71
C TRP A 109 -8.02 2.11 10.94
N LEU A 110 -8.35 2.63 9.75
CA LEU A 110 -7.44 3.47 8.95
C LEU A 110 -6.98 4.71 9.72
N ARG A 111 -7.90 5.42 10.37
CA ARG A 111 -7.55 6.58 11.21
C ARG A 111 -6.63 6.19 12.37
N LYS A 112 -6.89 5.03 13.01
CA LYS A 112 -6.04 4.52 14.09
C LYS A 112 -4.62 4.23 13.60
N GLN A 113 -4.45 3.61 12.43
CA GLN A 113 -3.12 3.34 11.86
C GLN A 113 -2.39 4.64 11.48
N ALA A 114 -3.08 5.61 10.86
CA ALA A 114 -2.52 6.90 10.54
C ALA A 114 -2.07 7.66 11.81
N GLN A 115 -2.85 7.64 12.88
CA GLN A 115 -2.50 8.24 14.17
C GLN A 115 -1.28 7.58 14.82
N ARG A 116 -1.01 6.32 14.51
CA ARG A 116 0.20 5.58 14.94
C ARG A 116 1.43 5.92 14.11
N GLY A 117 1.28 6.72 13.06
CA GLY A 117 2.38 7.17 12.20
C GLY A 117 2.60 6.30 10.97
N ALA A 118 1.70 5.35 10.66
CA ALA A 118 1.79 4.58 9.43
C ALA A 118 1.55 5.49 8.22
N GLN A 119 2.36 5.34 7.18
CA GLN A 119 2.10 5.92 5.86
C GLN A 119 0.85 5.28 5.24
N MET A 120 0.11 6.03 4.43
CA MET A 120 -1.12 5.54 3.81
C MET A 120 -0.99 5.46 2.29
N GLY A 121 -1.35 4.31 1.74
CA GLY A 121 -1.41 4.08 0.31
C GLY A 121 -2.77 3.56 -0.15
N ALA A 122 -3.06 3.74 -1.43
CA ALA A 122 -4.27 3.20 -2.06
C ALA A 122 -3.97 2.72 -3.47
N LEU A 123 -4.57 1.60 -3.82
CA LEU A 123 -4.54 1.00 -5.15
C LEU A 123 -5.95 0.91 -5.70
N CYS A 124 -6.09 1.14 -7.00
CA CYS A 124 -7.36 1.10 -7.70
C CYS A 124 -8.37 2.08 -7.07
N THR A 125 -9.56 1.63 -6.72
CA THR A 125 -10.60 2.45 -6.07
C THR A 125 -10.35 2.66 -4.56
N GLY A 126 -9.28 2.11 -3.99
CA GLY A 126 -8.95 2.21 -2.55
C GLY A 126 -8.76 3.65 -2.05
N SER A 127 -8.47 4.61 -2.94
CA SER A 127 -8.43 6.04 -2.61
C SER A 127 -9.74 6.56 -2.03
N TYR A 128 -10.87 5.96 -2.39
CA TYR A 128 -12.18 6.28 -1.83
C TYR A 128 -12.23 6.03 -0.31
N ALA A 129 -11.69 4.92 0.17
CA ALA A 129 -11.67 4.62 1.60
C ALA A 129 -10.78 5.60 2.37
N LEU A 130 -9.62 5.98 1.82
CA LEU A 130 -8.75 6.98 2.44
C LEU A 130 -9.38 8.39 2.45
N ALA A 131 -10.05 8.78 1.35
CA ALA A 131 -10.80 10.04 1.27
C ALA A 131 -11.93 10.07 2.31
N SER A 132 -12.73 9.00 2.39
CA SER A 132 -13.83 8.84 3.37
C SER A 132 -13.32 8.82 4.82
N ALA A 133 -12.10 8.36 5.06
CA ALA A 133 -11.44 8.45 6.36
C ALA A 133 -10.92 9.87 6.66
N GLY A 134 -10.93 10.81 5.70
CA GLY A 134 -10.37 12.16 5.83
C GLY A 134 -8.84 12.19 5.78
N LEU A 135 -8.20 11.13 5.27
CA LEU A 135 -6.76 10.97 5.28
C LEU A 135 -6.06 11.50 4.02
N LEU A 136 -6.83 12.00 3.03
CA LEU A 136 -6.31 12.61 1.80
C LEU A 136 -6.54 14.12 1.73
N ASN A 137 -7.13 14.75 2.74
CA ASN A 137 -7.37 16.18 2.74
C ASN A 137 -6.06 16.99 2.62
N GLY A 138 -5.97 17.85 1.59
CA GLY A 138 -4.78 18.66 1.32
C GLY A 138 -3.61 17.89 0.74
N TYR A 139 -3.88 16.72 0.15
CA TYR A 139 -2.92 15.94 -0.63
C TYR A 139 -3.34 15.93 -2.10
N GLU A 140 -2.33 15.85 -2.98
CA GLU A 140 -2.50 15.48 -4.37
C GLU A 140 -2.62 13.95 -4.47
N CYS A 141 -3.60 13.44 -5.20
CA CYS A 141 -3.92 12.02 -5.24
C CYS A 141 -4.24 11.53 -6.63
N SER A 142 -3.73 10.37 -7.03
CA SER A 142 -4.21 9.66 -8.21
C SER A 142 -5.49 8.92 -7.87
N ALA A 143 -6.47 8.97 -8.77
CA ALA A 143 -7.72 8.25 -8.65
C ALA A 143 -7.98 7.38 -9.88
N HIS A 144 -8.55 6.20 -9.65
CA HIS A 144 -9.03 5.36 -10.74
C HIS A 144 -10.13 6.10 -11.52
N TRP A 145 -10.08 6.06 -12.85
CA TRP A 145 -11.02 6.79 -13.72
C TRP A 145 -12.48 6.47 -13.39
N ASP A 146 -12.78 5.23 -13.01
CA ASP A 146 -14.11 4.74 -12.68
C ASP A 146 -14.72 5.43 -11.44
N CYS A 147 -13.89 5.81 -10.49
CA CYS A 147 -14.35 6.51 -9.27
C CYS A 147 -13.99 8.00 -9.24
N LEU A 148 -13.31 8.54 -10.27
CA LEU A 148 -12.85 9.93 -10.28
C LEU A 148 -13.99 10.94 -10.13
N THR A 149 -15.09 10.77 -10.89
CA THR A 149 -16.26 11.64 -10.79
C THR A 149 -16.85 11.62 -9.38
N LEU A 150 -17.06 10.42 -8.84
CA LEU A 150 -17.57 10.22 -7.48
C LEU A 150 -16.68 10.90 -6.43
N LEU A 151 -15.36 10.69 -6.52
CA LEU A 151 -14.38 11.28 -5.61
C LEU A 151 -14.38 12.80 -5.68
N THR A 152 -14.39 13.37 -6.87
CA THR A 152 -14.38 14.83 -7.08
C THR A 152 -15.65 15.49 -6.55
N GLU A 153 -16.79 14.84 -6.73
CA GLU A 153 -18.08 15.35 -6.22
C GLU A 153 -18.19 15.25 -4.70
N GLN A 154 -17.79 14.13 -4.12
CA GLN A 154 -17.93 13.88 -2.68
C GLN A 154 -16.81 14.54 -1.85
N PHE A 155 -15.61 14.72 -2.41
CA PHE A 155 -14.44 15.25 -1.70
C PHE A 155 -13.79 16.42 -2.44
N PRO A 156 -14.52 17.57 -2.62
CA PRO A 156 -14.04 18.71 -3.41
C PRO A 156 -12.79 19.39 -2.85
N GLY A 157 -12.38 19.06 -1.64
CA GLY A 157 -11.16 19.56 -1.00
C GLY A 157 -9.89 18.75 -1.26
N ILE A 158 -9.98 17.69 -2.07
CA ILE A 158 -8.86 16.83 -2.44
C ILE A 158 -8.54 17.04 -3.92
N ASP A 159 -7.26 17.21 -4.25
CA ASP A 159 -6.80 17.38 -5.63
C ASP A 159 -6.58 16.00 -6.28
N PHE A 160 -7.62 15.54 -7.00
CA PHE A 160 -7.56 14.26 -7.72
C PHE A 160 -7.11 14.45 -9.15
N ASN A 161 -6.12 13.64 -9.57
CA ASN A 161 -5.64 13.54 -10.95
C ASN A 161 -5.77 12.11 -11.50
N THR A 162 -5.47 11.95 -12.79
CA THR A 162 -5.50 10.66 -13.51
C THR A 162 -4.11 10.10 -13.76
N HIS A 163 -3.08 10.59 -13.08
CA HIS A 163 -1.74 10.04 -13.20
C HIS A 163 -1.73 8.58 -12.76
N LEU A 164 -0.83 7.78 -13.32
CA LEU A 164 -0.71 6.37 -12.98
C LEU A 164 -0.52 6.18 -11.47
N TYR A 165 0.31 7.02 -10.86
CA TYR A 165 0.48 7.11 -9.41
C TYR A 165 0.87 8.53 -8.98
N THR A 166 0.60 8.85 -7.74
CA THR A 166 1.05 10.08 -7.07
C THR A 166 1.65 9.72 -5.72
N ILE A 167 2.81 10.30 -5.42
CA ILE A 167 3.43 10.25 -4.10
C ILE A 167 3.48 11.69 -3.60
N ASP A 168 2.69 12.00 -2.58
CA ASP A 168 2.70 13.30 -1.92
C ASP A 168 2.97 13.09 -0.43
N ARG A 169 4.16 13.49 0.01
CA ARG A 169 4.63 13.34 1.39
C ARG A 169 4.56 11.88 1.88
N ASP A 170 3.64 11.57 2.76
CA ASP A 170 3.39 10.24 3.34
C ASP A 170 2.15 9.54 2.76
N ARG A 171 1.69 9.99 1.59
CA ARG A 171 0.60 9.36 0.83
C ARG A 171 1.09 8.82 -0.50
N LEU A 172 0.65 7.61 -0.83
CA LEU A 172 0.90 6.96 -2.10
C LEU A 172 -0.44 6.51 -2.68
N THR A 173 -0.84 7.07 -3.81
CA THR A 173 -2.08 6.68 -4.50
C THR A 173 -1.75 6.23 -5.91
N CYS A 174 -2.38 5.16 -6.36
CA CYS A 174 -2.17 4.60 -7.68
C CYS A 174 -3.53 4.26 -8.30
N THR A 175 -3.67 4.54 -9.59
CA THR A 175 -4.85 4.18 -10.38
C THR A 175 -4.94 2.67 -10.58
N CYS A 176 -5.25 2.17 -11.74
CA CYS A 176 -5.24 0.73 -12.01
C CYS A 176 -3.92 0.30 -12.63
N LEU A 177 -3.25 -0.69 -12.03
CA LEU A 177 -2.01 -1.25 -12.58
C LEU A 177 -2.21 -2.02 -13.90
N LEU A 178 -3.47 -2.28 -14.30
CA LEU A 178 -3.79 -2.89 -15.60
C LEU A 178 -3.38 -2.03 -16.80
N TYR A 179 -3.37 -0.70 -16.65
CA TYR A 179 -3.00 0.21 -17.76
C TYR A 179 -1.51 0.26 -18.08
N THR A 180 -0.66 -0.31 -17.24
CA THR A 180 0.76 -0.47 -17.59
C THR A 180 1.00 -1.60 -18.60
N SER A 181 0.04 -2.50 -18.79
CA SER A 181 0.10 -3.55 -19.81
C SER A 181 -0.40 -3.10 -21.17
N ASP A 182 -1.13 -1.97 -21.23
CA ASP A 182 -1.67 -1.39 -22.48
C ASP A 182 -0.67 -0.47 -23.21
N ALA A 183 0.53 -0.30 -22.66
CA ALA A 183 1.63 0.43 -23.31
C ALA A 183 2.23 -0.34 -24.52
N ALA A 184 1.58 -1.41 -24.98
CA ALA A 184 1.99 -2.17 -26.16
C ALA A 184 1.26 -1.77 -27.46
N ASP A 185 0.32 -0.82 -27.40
CA ASP A 185 -0.49 -0.39 -28.53
C ASP A 185 -0.13 1.03 -29.07
N GLU A 186 1.05 1.57 -28.74
CA GLU A 186 1.63 2.73 -29.41
C GLU A 186 2.80 2.35 -30.31
#